data_165443fe599c87930ad3be933f4985ce
#
_entry.id   165443fe599c87930ad3be933f4985ce
#
_cell.length_a   1.000
_cell.length_b   1.000
_cell.length_c   1.000
_cell.angle_alpha   90.00
_cell.angle_beta   90.00
_cell.angle_gamma   90.00
#
_symmetry.space_group_name_H-M   'P 1'
#
loop_
_entity.id
_entity.type
_entity.pdbx_description
1 polymer ?
#
loop_
_entity_poly.entity_id
_entity_poly.type
_entity_poly.pdbx_seq_one_letter_code
_entity_poly.pdbx_strand_id
1 'polypeptide(L)'
;MNIETVCNQQWYLALYITGGKNRENLFDWLHDRRITPWTPLSLTQIRRADAPHVFRKRISAVFPGYFFLKADFESQKIDMIRAHSAFCDFVKFGSKIAPVNTRVVEALMKKYPDPTHHPAARAELEAASDIWLTKSQYKRLTQLDKTDH
;
A
#
# COMPACT_ATOMS: atom_id res chain seq x y z
N MET A 1 8.50 -22.05 -24.58
CA MET A 1 7.71 -21.07 -23.82
C MET A 1 8.62 -20.01 -23.25
N ASN A 2 8.22 -18.81 -23.36
CA ASN A 2 9.04 -17.69 -22.89
C ASN A 2 8.54 -17.19 -21.56
N ILE A 3 9.38 -17.29 -20.57
CA ILE A 3 9.11 -16.76 -19.25
C ILE A 3 9.03 -15.24 -19.29
N GLU A 4 9.73 -14.61 -20.20
CA GLU A 4 9.74 -13.15 -20.35
C GLU A 4 8.36 -12.57 -20.63
N THR A 5 7.49 -13.33 -21.29
CA THR A 5 6.13 -12.86 -21.56
C THR A 5 5.28 -12.71 -20.32
N VAL A 6 5.67 -13.37 -19.22
CA VAL A 6 4.96 -13.29 -17.95
C VAL A 6 5.39 -12.07 -17.15
N CYS A 7 6.51 -11.44 -17.52
CA CYS A 7 7.14 -10.38 -16.72
C CYS A 7 6.94 -8.98 -17.30
N ASN A 8 5.84 -8.74 -18.02
CA ASN A 8 5.53 -7.43 -18.58
C ASN A 8 4.85 -6.50 -17.57
N GLN A 9 4.90 -6.83 -16.31
CA GLN A 9 4.34 -5.98 -15.27
C GLN A 9 5.21 -4.74 -15.10
N GLN A 10 4.55 -3.59 -15.06
CA GLN A 10 5.19 -2.30 -14.84
C GLN A 10 4.48 -1.56 -13.72
N TRP A 11 5.19 -0.62 -13.11
CA TRP A 11 4.63 0.24 -12.08
C TRP A 11 3.94 1.44 -12.71
N TYR A 12 2.78 1.78 -12.17
CA TYR A 12 2.00 2.95 -12.57
C TYR A 12 1.61 3.74 -11.33
N LEU A 13 1.52 5.04 -11.46
CA LEU A 13 1.05 5.92 -10.39
C LEU A 13 -0.44 6.17 -10.55
N ALA A 14 -1.16 6.08 -9.44
CA ALA A 14 -2.60 6.22 -9.44
C ALA A 14 -3.08 6.97 -8.21
N LEU A 15 -4.38 7.31 -8.23
CA LEU A 15 -5.04 8.04 -7.16
C LEU A 15 -6.16 7.19 -6.57
N TYR A 16 -6.32 7.26 -5.26
CA TYR A 16 -7.43 6.62 -4.55
C TYR A 16 -8.17 7.64 -3.69
N ILE A 17 -9.41 7.30 -3.33
CA ILE A 17 -10.21 8.13 -2.44
C ILE A 17 -9.76 7.90 -1.01
N THR A 18 -9.31 8.99 -0.35
CA THR A 18 -8.87 8.94 1.03
C THR A 18 -10.05 8.82 1.99
N GLY A 19 -9.75 8.44 3.23
CA GLY A 19 -10.74 8.34 4.30
C GLY A 19 -11.16 6.91 4.60
N GLY A 20 -11.52 6.67 5.85
CA GLY A 20 -11.93 5.36 6.32
C GLY A 20 -10.93 4.28 5.96
N LYS A 21 -11.44 3.16 5.48
CA LYS A 21 -10.63 2.01 5.04
C LYS A 21 -10.53 1.89 3.53
N ASN A 22 -10.71 2.99 2.82
CA ASN A 22 -10.73 2.96 1.35
C ASN A 22 -9.43 2.41 0.76
N ARG A 23 -8.29 2.86 1.26
CA ARG A 23 -6.99 2.37 0.77
C ARG A 23 -6.83 0.88 1.02
N GLU A 24 -7.12 0.43 2.24
CA GLU A 24 -6.96 -0.97 2.64
C GLU A 24 -7.89 -1.86 1.81
N ASN A 25 -9.13 -1.45 1.64
CA ASN A 25 -10.10 -2.20 0.85
C ASN A 25 -9.69 -2.28 -0.63
N LEU A 26 -9.23 -1.17 -1.19
CA LEU A 26 -8.77 -1.14 -2.57
C LEU A 26 -7.55 -2.04 -2.76
N PHE A 27 -6.59 -1.97 -1.86
CA PHE A 27 -5.36 -2.75 -1.94
C PHE A 27 -5.64 -4.25 -1.83
N ASP A 28 -6.52 -4.66 -0.92
CA ASP A 28 -6.93 -6.06 -0.80
C ASP A 28 -7.62 -6.55 -2.08
N TRP A 29 -8.47 -5.72 -2.65
CA TRP A 29 -9.18 -6.04 -3.89
C TRP A 29 -8.22 -6.20 -5.06
N LEU A 30 -7.21 -5.33 -5.16
CA LEU A 30 -6.18 -5.42 -6.20
C LEU A 30 -5.31 -6.67 -6.02
N HIS A 31 -4.90 -6.98 -4.79
CA HIS A 31 -4.13 -8.19 -4.50
C HIS A 31 -4.87 -9.45 -4.93
N ASP A 32 -6.17 -9.51 -4.69
CA ASP A 32 -6.99 -10.65 -5.08
C ASP A 32 -6.99 -10.85 -6.61
N ARG A 33 -6.69 -9.80 -7.36
CA ARG A 33 -6.62 -9.82 -8.83
C ARG A 33 -5.20 -9.85 -9.37
N ARG A 34 -4.22 -10.18 -8.52
CA ARG A 34 -2.80 -10.29 -8.88
C ARG A 34 -2.20 -8.97 -9.36
N ILE A 35 -2.73 -7.87 -8.87
CA ILE A 35 -2.16 -6.55 -9.07
C ILE A 35 -1.54 -6.12 -7.75
N THR A 36 -0.28 -5.72 -7.78
CA THR A 36 0.44 -5.34 -6.57
C THR A 36 0.32 -3.85 -6.32
N PRO A 37 -0.46 -3.42 -5.32
CA PRO A 37 -0.51 -2.02 -4.92
C PRO A 37 0.57 -1.73 -3.89
N TRP A 38 1.08 -0.51 -3.92
CA TRP A 38 2.02 -0.07 -2.90
C TRP A 38 1.99 1.44 -2.75
N THR A 39 2.06 1.90 -1.52
CA THR A 39 2.25 3.32 -1.21
C THR A 39 3.17 3.42 0.00
N PRO A 40 4.05 4.43 0.03
CA PRO A 40 4.90 4.60 1.22
C PRO A 40 4.05 4.95 2.43
N LEU A 41 4.32 4.26 3.52
CA LEU A 41 3.64 4.43 4.79
C LEU A 41 4.66 4.81 5.86
N SER A 42 4.22 5.59 6.83
CA SER A 42 5.03 5.91 7.99
C SER A 42 4.25 5.68 9.27
N LEU A 43 4.98 5.37 10.33
CA LEU A 43 4.42 5.24 11.66
C LEU A 43 4.57 6.59 12.35
N THR A 44 3.45 7.21 12.71
CA THR A 44 3.42 8.53 13.34
C THR A 44 2.88 8.45 14.74
N GLN A 45 3.29 9.39 15.58
CA GLN A 45 2.72 9.57 16.91
C GLN A 45 1.69 10.69 16.87
N ILE A 46 0.53 10.42 17.45
CA ILE A 46 -0.53 11.41 17.57
C ILE A 46 -0.81 11.61 19.05
N ARG A 47 -0.78 12.88 19.49
CA ARG A 47 -1.11 13.22 20.86
C ARG A 47 -2.62 13.11 21.05
N ARG A 48 -3.04 12.47 22.14
CA ARG A 48 -4.47 12.35 22.45
C ARG A 48 -5.00 13.71 22.95
N ALA A 49 -6.18 14.08 22.45
CA ALA A 49 -6.81 15.33 22.87
C ALA A 49 -7.23 15.32 24.34
N ASP A 50 -7.67 14.16 24.85
CA ASP A 50 -8.12 13.99 26.23
C ASP A 50 -6.99 13.77 27.23
N ALA A 51 -5.80 13.41 26.73
CA ALA A 51 -4.62 13.16 27.55
C ALA A 51 -3.36 13.57 26.79
N PRO A 52 -2.98 14.87 26.83
CA PRO A 52 -1.90 15.39 25.97
C PRO A 52 -0.53 14.76 26.19
N HIS A 53 -0.30 14.08 27.30
CA HIS A 53 0.95 13.36 27.57
C HIS A 53 0.92 11.91 27.10
N VAL A 54 -0.22 11.44 26.55
CA VAL A 54 -0.38 10.08 26.02
C VAL A 54 -0.37 10.16 24.50
N PHE A 55 0.44 9.30 23.87
CA PHE A 55 0.58 9.25 22.42
C PHE A 55 -0.01 7.98 21.87
N ARG A 56 -0.61 8.07 20.70
CA ARG A 56 -1.03 6.92 19.91
C ARG A 56 -0.09 6.75 18.74
N LYS A 57 0.15 5.52 18.35
CA LYS A 57 0.84 5.20 17.10
C LYS A 57 -0.18 5.03 15.99
N ARG A 58 0.16 5.54 14.82
CA ARG A 58 -0.74 5.47 13.67
C ARG A 58 0.07 5.27 12.40
N ILE A 59 -0.40 4.36 11.54
CA ILE A 59 0.14 4.23 10.18
C ILE A 59 -0.56 5.26 9.31
N SER A 60 0.24 6.08 8.63
CA SER A 60 -0.27 7.11 7.72
C SER A 60 0.42 7.00 6.37
N ALA A 61 -0.29 7.32 5.31
CA ALA A 61 0.30 7.42 3.99
C ALA A 61 1.20 8.66 3.94
N VAL A 62 2.41 8.49 3.39
CA VAL A 62 3.34 9.60 3.20
C VAL A 62 2.80 10.57 2.15
N PHE A 63 2.15 10.02 1.10
CA PHE A 63 1.50 10.81 0.06
C PHE A 63 0.02 10.44 0.00
N PRO A 64 -0.84 11.04 0.84
CA PRO A 64 -2.25 10.67 0.89
C PRO A 64 -2.92 10.80 -0.48
N GLY A 65 -3.69 9.79 -0.85
CA GLY A 65 -4.40 9.78 -2.12
C GLY A 65 -3.61 9.23 -3.30
N TYR A 66 -2.31 9.01 -3.15
CA TYR A 66 -1.45 8.48 -4.22
C TYR A 66 -0.97 7.07 -3.87
N PHE A 67 -0.89 6.22 -4.88
CA PHE A 67 -0.28 4.91 -4.72
C PHE A 67 0.30 4.43 -6.04
N PHE A 68 1.20 3.46 -5.94
CA PHE A 68 1.76 2.78 -7.10
C PHE A 68 1.07 1.43 -7.24
N LEU A 69 0.85 1.01 -8.47
CA LEU A 69 0.38 -0.34 -8.73
C LEU A 69 1.22 -0.99 -9.81
N LYS A 70 1.49 -2.27 -9.63
CA LYS A 70 2.25 -3.07 -10.57
C LYS A 70 1.30 -3.99 -11.31
N ALA A 71 1.18 -3.80 -12.60
CA ALA A 71 0.23 -4.52 -13.43
C ALA A 71 0.74 -4.67 -14.84
N ASP A 72 0.18 -5.65 -15.54
CA ASP A 72 0.40 -5.86 -16.96
C ASP A 72 -0.91 -5.56 -17.69
N PHE A 73 -0.98 -4.42 -18.34
CA PHE A 73 -2.22 -3.99 -18.99
C PHE A 73 -2.53 -4.75 -20.28
N GLU A 74 -1.63 -5.59 -20.76
CA GLU A 74 -1.95 -6.50 -21.86
C GLU A 74 -2.82 -7.67 -21.38
N SER A 75 -2.61 -8.12 -20.15
CA SER A 75 -3.39 -9.24 -19.59
C SER A 75 -4.46 -8.78 -18.61
N GLN A 76 -4.34 -7.57 -18.04
CA GLN A 76 -5.26 -7.03 -17.06
C GLN A 76 -5.87 -5.74 -17.58
N LYS A 77 -7.19 -5.67 -17.65
CA LYS A 77 -7.87 -4.53 -18.24
C LYS A 77 -7.91 -3.34 -17.29
N ILE A 78 -7.57 -2.18 -17.80
CA ILE A 78 -7.63 -0.92 -17.04
C ILE A 78 -9.05 -0.65 -16.52
N ASP A 79 -10.07 -0.95 -17.33
CA ASP A 79 -11.47 -0.71 -16.96
C ASP A 79 -11.88 -1.53 -15.74
N MET A 80 -11.31 -2.71 -15.57
CA MET A 80 -11.57 -3.53 -14.39
C MET A 80 -11.06 -2.82 -13.12
N ILE A 81 -9.89 -2.19 -13.21
CA ILE A 81 -9.31 -1.45 -12.08
C ILE A 81 -10.16 -0.22 -11.75
N ARG A 82 -10.61 0.49 -12.78
CA ARG A 82 -11.44 1.68 -12.62
C ARG A 82 -12.83 1.39 -12.04
N ALA A 83 -13.24 0.13 -12.04
CA ALA A 83 -14.55 -0.26 -11.52
C ALA A 83 -14.63 -0.20 -9.99
N HIS A 84 -13.51 -0.19 -9.27
CA HIS A 84 -13.56 -0.13 -7.82
C HIS A 84 -13.92 1.28 -7.33
N SER A 85 -14.82 1.36 -6.35
CA SER A 85 -15.36 2.63 -5.86
C SER A 85 -14.31 3.53 -5.21
N ALA A 86 -13.25 2.94 -4.64
CA ALA A 86 -12.18 3.70 -4.00
C ALA A 86 -11.06 4.11 -4.96
N PHE A 87 -11.09 3.62 -6.20
CA PHE A 87 -10.12 3.99 -7.21
C PHE A 87 -10.56 5.28 -7.91
N CYS A 88 -9.70 6.30 -7.95
CA CYS A 88 -10.01 7.53 -8.68
C CYS A 88 -9.63 7.43 -10.14
N ASP A 89 -8.33 7.45 -10.43
CA ASP A 89 -7.82 7.33 -11.79
C ASP A 89 -6.29 7.16 -11.74
N PHE A 90 -5.73 6.84 -12.90
CA PHE A 90 -4.29 6.85 -13.10
C PHE A 90 -3.77 8.27 -13.25
N VAL A 91 -2.54 8.49 -12.78
CA VAL A 91 -1.84 9.75 -13.06
C VAL A 91 -1.27 9.64 -14.47
N LYS A 92 -1.61 10.62 -15.29
CA LYS A 92 -1.17 10.67 -16.68
C LYS A 92 0.03 11.59 -16.82
N PHE A 93 0.96 11.19 -17.67
CA PHE A 93 2.08 12.03 -18.09
C PHE A 93 1.76 12.54 -19.50
N GLY A 94 1.33 13.81 -19.57
CA GLY A 94 0.69 14.32 -20.76
C GLY A 94 -0.71 13.75 -20.92
N SER A 95 -1.03 13.14 -22.06
CA SER A 95 -2.34 12.55 -22.32
C SER A 95 -2.39 11.05 -22.09
N LYS A 96 -1.28 10.43 -21.71
CA LYS A 96 -1.16 8.97 -21.64
C LYS A 96 -0.80 8.48 -20.24
N ILE A 97 -1.34 7.32 -19.91
CA ILE A 97 -0.88 6.56 -18.75
C ILE A 97 0.48 5.96 -19.10
N ALA A 98 1.52 6.36 -18.39
CA ALA A 98 2.87 5.91 -18.63
C ALA A 98 3.45 5.21 -17.42
N PRO A 99 4.29 4.18 -17.61
CA PRO A 99 4.91 3.50 -16.48
C PRO A 99 5.89 4.40 -15.74
N VAL A 100 5.99 4.17 -14.44
CA VAL A 100 6.97 4.82 -13.58
C VAL A 100 8.22 3.95 -13.55
N ASN A 101 9.39 4.57 -13.55
CA ASN A 101 10.64 3.84 -13.48
C ASN A 101 10.69 3.01 -12.19
N THR A 102 10.96 1.72 -12.34
CA THR A 102 11.05 0.79 -11.22
C THR A 102 12.04 1.24 -10.16
N ARG A 103 13.13 1.88 -10.56
CA ARG A 103 14.14 2.38 -9.63
C ARG A 103 13.59 3.44 -8.67
N VAL A 104 12.66 4.26 -9.15
CA VAL A 104 12.00 5.27 -8.31
C VAL A 104 11.17 4.58 -7.22
N VAL A 105 10.38 3.58 -7.60
CA VAL A 105 9.56 2.83 -6.66
C VAL A 105 10.44 2.09 -5.66
N GLU A 106 11.48 1.42 -6.12
CA GLU A 106 12.41 0.70 -5.25
C GLU A 106 13.12 1.63 -4.27
N ALA A 107 13.51 2.82 -4.72
CA ALA A 107 14.12 3.81 -3.85
C ALA A 107 13.17 4.28 -2.74
N LEU A 108 11.89 4.46 -3.09
CA LEU A 108 10.87 4.81 -2.11
C LEU A 108 10.62 3.67 -1.13
N MET A 109 10.58 2.43 -1.61
CA MET A 109 10.42 1.26 -0.75
C MET A 109 11.58 1.13 0.25
N LYS A 110 12.77 1.46 -0.18
CA LYS A 110 13.96 1.43 0.67
C LYS A 110 13.92 2.53 1.72
N LYS A 111 13.45 3.71 1.34
CA LYS A 111 13.31 4.86 2.24
C LYS A 111 12.16 4.67 3.24
N TYR A 112 11.09 4.04 2.82
CA TYR A 112 9.90 3.81 3.64
C TYR A 112 9.59 2.31 3.69
N PRO A 113 10.36 1.53 4.45
CA PRO A 113 10.05 0.10 4.59
C PRO A 113 8.71 -0.10 5.27
N ASP A 114 8.04 -1.21 4.93
CA ASP A 114 6.74 -1.53 5.49
C ASP A 114 6.85 -1.61 7.02
N PRO A 115 6.09 -0.79 7.78
CA PRO A 115 6.16 -0.80 9.23
C PRO A 115 5.89 -2.15 9.87
N THR A 116 5.13 -3.03 9.21
CA THR A 116 4.82 -4.36 9.73
C THR A 116 6.00 -5.32 9.66
N HIS A 117 7.07 -4.97 8.93
CA HIS A 117 8.27 -5.80 8.85
C HIS A 117 9.26 -5.54 9.99
N HIS A 118 9.16 -4.39 10.65
CA HIS A 118 10.12 -4.01 11.68
C HIS A 118 9.65 -4.50 13.05
N PRO A 119 10.49 -5.26 13.81
CA PRO A 119 10.07 -5.82 15.09
C PRO A 119 9.59 -4.80 16.11
N ALA A 120 10.26 -3.66 16.23
CA ALA A 120 9.87 -2.62 17.17
C ALA A 120 8.54 -1.98 16.76
N ALA A 121 8.35 -1.71 15.48
CA ALA A 121 7.10 -1.16 14.96
C ALA A 121 5.95 -2.16 15.14
N ARG A 122 6.22 -3.45 14.97
CA ARG A 122 5.21 -4.49 15.15
C ARG A 122 4.62 -4.48 16.56
N ALA A 123 5.45 -4.38 17.59
CA ALA A 123 4.97 -4.34 18.96
C ALA A 123 4.08 -3.13 19.22
N GLU A 124 4.42 -1.99 18.64
CA GLU A 124 3.62 -0.78 18.76
C GLU A 124 2.29 -0.90 18.02
N LEU A 125 2.31 -1.55 16.85
CA LEU A 125 1.11 -1.75 16.05
C LEU A 125 0.10 -2.66 16.73
N GLU A 126 0.58 -3.73 17.38
CA GLU A 126 -0.28 -4.65 18.11
C GLU A 126 -1.00 -3.99 19.29
N ALA A 127 -0.37 -3.00 19.89
CA ALA A 127 -0.94 -2.28 21.03
C ALA A 127 -1.93 -1.20 20.61
N ALA A 128 -1.97 -0.82 19.35
CA ALA A 128 -2.80 0.28 18.88
C ALA A 128 -4.12 -0.22 18.31
N SER A 129 -5.21 0.41 18.73
CA SER A 129 -6.56 0.00 18.34
C SER A 129 -7.07 0.70 17.08
N ASP A 130 -6.40 1.75 16.62
CA ASP A 130 -6.84 2.56 15.50
C ASP A 130 -5.96 2.43 14.25
N ILE A 131 -5.18 1.36 14.17
CA ILE A 131 -4.35 1.07 13.01
C ILE A 131 -5.11 0.14 12.06
N TRP A 132 -5.22 0.57 10.81
CA TRP A 132 -5.85 -0.21 9.76
C TRP A 132 -4.79 -0.81 8.86
N LEU A 133 -4.86 -2.13 8.70
CA LEU A 133 -3.92 -2.90 7.90
C LEU A 133 -4.66 -3.57 6.75
N THR A 134 -3.94 -3.79 5.65
CA THR A 134 -4.42 -4.69 4.61
C THR A 134 -4.40 -6.12 5.14
N LYS A 135 -5.11 -7.01 4.46
CA LYS A 135 -5.10 -8.44 4.85
C LYS A 135 -3.70 -9.01 4.84
N SER A 136 -2.89 -8.66 3.84
CA SER A 136 -1.53 -9.17 3.73
C SER A 136 -0.64 -8.64 4.85
N GLN A 137 -0.80 -7.38 5.25
CA GLN A 137 -0.05 -6.81 6.37
C GLN A 137 -0.45 -7.46 7.70
N TYR A 138 -1.74 -7.65 7.92
CA TYR A 138 -2.24 -8.32 9.12
C TYR A 138 -1.74 -9.76 9.20
N LYS A 139 -1.79 -10.49 8.09
CA LYS A 139 -1.32 -11.86 8.01
C LYS A 139 0.18 -11.96 8.32
N ARG A 140 0.97 -11.02 7.77
CA ARG A 140 2.42 -10.96 8.04
C ARG A 140 2.69 -10.71 9.51
N LEU A 141 1.96 -9.79 10.12
CA LEU A 141 2.10 -9.47 11.54
C LEU A 141 1.84 -10.70 12.42
N THR A 142 0.76 -11.42 12.15
CA THR A 142 0.41 -12.62 12.93
C THR A 142 1.36 -13.78 12.68
N GLN A 143 1.91 -13.92 11.47
CA GLN A 143 2.90 -14.96 11.19
C GLN A 143 4.22 -14.73 11.92
N LEU A 144 4.64 -13.48 12.07
CA LEU A 144 5.85 -13.17 12.82
C LEU A 144 5.72 -13.58 14.29
N ASP A 145 4.55 -13.44 14.87
CA ASP A 145 4.31 -13.89 16.23
C ASP A 145 4.44 -15.40 16.38
N LYS A 146 4.01 -16.14 15.35
CA LYS A 146 4.09 -17.61 15.39
C LYS A 146 5.52 -18.12 15.20
N THR A 147 6.37 -17.35 14.54
CA THR A 147 7.76 -17.78 14.28
C THR A 147 8.73 -17.38 15.37
N ASP A 148 8.30 -16.56 16.31
CA ASP A 148 9.14 -16.10 17.43
C ASP A 148 9.22 -17.12 18.58
N HIS A 149 8.74 -18.31 18.38
CA HIS A 149 8.76 -19.36 19.39
C HIS A 149 9.92 -20.32 19.23
#